data_80666c6a31e13ff7c6a691f5ac1dc73f
#
_entry.id   80666c6a31e13ff7c6a691f5ac1dc73f
#
_cell.length_a   1.000
_cell.length_b   1.000
_cell.length_c   1.000
_cell.angle_alpha   90.00
_cell.angle_beta   90.00
_cell.angle_gamma   90.00
#
_symmetry.space_group_name_H-M   'P 1'
#
loop_
_entity.id
_entity.type
_entity.pdbx_description
1 polymer ?
#
loop_
_entity_poly.entity_id
_entity_poly.type
_entity_poly.pdbx_seq_one_letter_code
_entity_poly.pdbx_strand_id
1 'polypeptide(L)'
;MSARLLWVDDEIDLLRPHCLFLEKRGYDIATATNGNDAVELCRTQRFDLVLLDENMPGLSGLETLAAIKEVQPDVPVVMVTKNEAEDLMDQAIGAQIADYLLKPVNPMQILMALKKNIHRHEIVQEQTESGYRREFAQLALDMDAADDAAAWVELYKRLVHWELQLAAGADGAMADLLRDQKEEANAAFAKFVKANYADWVADADAPARPILSPDVLRRAVFPRLAAGRRVVLLVLDNFRYDQWRVLAPELAADFDAEEQVYFSILPTATQYARNALFAGMMPLDIARTHPDLWVDEEAEEGKNLHEAELLERQLARLHRRPTFAYHKLNDSAAVDKWLASYDEMRTRDLSVAVINFIDILSHARTESRMVRELASNEAAYRSITLSWFRHTGLRELFRRLAADDADVVLTTDHGSIRVDRPVKVVGDRNVNTNLRYKLGRNLSYPAKEVFEVRNPADLRLPAPNLSTAYIFATGARFFAYPNNYNYYVQHFRDTFQHGGVSMEEMIVPLITLHPKGR
;
A
#
# COMPACT_ATOMS: atom_id res chain seq x y z
N MET A 1 30.69 -8.53 -11.49
CA MET A 1 31.54 -7.40 -11.99
C MET A 1 32.44 -6.95 -10.85
N SER A 2 33.62 -6.43 -11.12
CA SER A 2 34.49 -5.85 -10.10
C SER A 2 33.86 -4.55 -9.60
N ALA A 3 33.70 -4.39 -8.27
CA ALA A 3 33.19 -3.16 -7.72
C ALA A 3 34.20 -2.03 -7.88
N ARG A 4 33.71 -0.86 -8.31
CA ARG A 4 34.53 0.30 -8.63
C ARG A 4 34.51 1.32 -7.52
N LEU A 5 35.67 1.63 -6.95
CA LEU A 5 35.86 2.52 -5.81
C LEU A 5 36.52 3.81 -6.25
N LEU A 6 36.15 4.92 -5.62
CA LEU A 6 36.88 6.18 -5.66
C LEU A 6 37.53 6.42 -4.30
N TRP A 7 38.83 6.60 -4.23
CA TRP A 7 39.52 6.99 -3.03
C TRP A 7 40.10 8.39 -3.15
N VAL A 8 39.63 9.28 -2.31
CA VAL A 8 40.00 10.72 -2.32
C VAL A 8 40.77 11.02 -1.05
N ASP A 9 42.04 11.38 -1.20
CA ASP A 9 42.94 11.68 -0.09
C ASP A 9 44.14 12.50 -0.64
N ASP A 10 44.51 13.60 -0.03
CA ASP A 10 45.62 14.44 -0.50
C ASP A 10 47.00 13.75 -0.36
N GLU A 11 47.10 12.78 0.54
CA GLU A 11 48.24 11.92 0.74
C GLU A 11 48.10 10.52 0.11
N ILE A 12 47.29 10.38 -0.96
CA ILE A 12 46.92 9.08 -1.58
C ILE A 12 48.11 8.21 -1.96
N ASP A 13 49.24 8.82 -2.31
CA ASP A 13 50.47 8.10 -2.62
C ASP A 13 51.01 7.27 -1.43
N LEU A 14 50.80 7.71 -0.20
CA LEU A 14 51.14 6.99 1.02
C LEU A 14 50.22 5.78 1.26
N LEU A 15 49.02 5.81 0.67
CA LEU A 15 48.01 4.77 0.78
C LEU A 15 48.08 3.72 -0.35
N ARG A 16 49.08 3.82 -1.22
CA ARG A 16 49.34 2.86 -2.32
C ARG A 16 49.32 1.38 -1.89
N PRO A 17 49.92 0.99 -0.74
CA PRO A 17 49.82 -0.40 -0.26
C PRO A 17 48.42 -0.86 0.02
N HIS A 18 47.52 0.04 0.48
CA HIS A 18 46.12 -0.25 0.74
C HIS A 18 45.33 -0.42 -0.57
N CYS A 19 45.60 0.43 -1.57
CA CYS A 19 45.01 0.29 -2.91
C CYS A 19 45.40 -1.08 -3.50
N LEU A 20 46.68 -1.46 -3.48
CA LEU A 20 47.17 -2.76 -3.97
C LEU A 20 46.53 -3.94 -3.22
N PHE A 21 46.29 -3.80 -1.93
CA PHE A 21 45.62 -4.84 -1.13
C PHE A 21 44.17 -5.06 -1.57
N LEU A 22 43.45 -4.00 -1.93
CA LEU A 22 42.07 -4.05 -2.41
C LEU A 22 41.99 -4.52 -3.87
N GLU A 23 42.90 -4.03 -4.73
CA GLU A 23 42.99 -4.46 -6.14
C GLU A 23 43.21 -5.99 -6.25
N LYS A 24 44.10 -6.56 -5.40
CA LYS A 24 44.31 -8.02 -5.32
C LYS A 24 43.04 -8.80 -4.88
N ARG A 25 42.04 -8.12 -4.33
CA ARG A 25 40.75 -8.70 -3.93
C ARG A 25 39.64 -8.44 -4.93
N GLY A 26 39.99 -7.88 -6.09
CA GLY A 26 39.04 -7.71 -7.19
C GLY A 26 38.27 -6.38 -7.19
N TYR A 27 38.73 -5.38 -6.42
CA TYR A 27 38.21 -4.02 -6.51
C TYR A 27 38.97 -3.22 -7.59
N ASP A 28 38.23 -2.40 -8.35
CA ASP A 28 38.78 -1.41 -9.29
C ASP A 28 38.86 -0.06 -8.59
N ILE A 29 40.07 0.54 -8.45
CA ILE A 29 40.27 1.72 -7.63
C ILE A 29 40.70 2.89 -8.49
N ALA A 30 39.84 3.93 -8.54
CA ALA A 30 40.21 5.28 -9.01
C ALA A 30 40.67 6.11 -7.81
N THR A 31 41.61 7.02 -8.00
CA THR A 31 42.16 7.89 -6.96
C THR A 31 42.04 9.34 -7.35
N ALA A 32 41.79 10.23 -6.39
CA ALA A 32 41.87 11.66 -6.52
C ALA A 32 42.61 12.29 -5.32
N THR A 33 43.29 13.41 -5.54
CA THR A 33 44.08 14.10 -4.50
C THR A 33 43.36 15.29 -3.88
N ASN A 34 42.16 15.64 -4.37
CA ASN A 34 41.36 16.76 -3.90
C ASN A 34 39.87 16.57 -4.23
N GLY A 35 39.02 17.37 -3.58
CA GLY A 35 37.57 17.25 -3.75
C GLY A 35 37.05 17.66 -5.14
N ASN A 36 37.66 18.62 -5.81
CA ASN A 36 37.21 19.05 -7.15
C ASN A 36 37.39 17.95 -8.20
N ASP A 37 38.56 17.29 -8.19
CA ASP A 37 38.82 16.16 -9.09
C ASP A 37 37.90 14.98 -8.80
N ALA A 38 37.60 14.73 -7.51
CA ALA A 38 36.66 13.70 -7.10
C ALA A 38 35.25 13.94 -7.65
N VAL A 39 34.75 15.16 -7.55
CA VAL A 39 33.41 15.54 -8.09
C VAL A 39 33.39 15.40 -9.60
N GLU A 40 34.46 15.81 -10.31
CA GLU A 40 34.54 15.68 -11.77
C GLU A 40 34.60 14.20 -12.21
N LEU A 41 35.30 13.36 -11.47
CA LEU A 41 35.28 11.90 -11.70
C LEU A 41 33.88 11.33 -11.48
N CYS A 42 33.15 11.75 -10.45
CA CYS A 42 31.78 11.33 -10.22
C CYS A 42 30.78 11.83 -11.28
N ARG A 43 31.08 12.93 -11.99
CA ARG A 43 30.26 13.37 -13.14
C ARG A 43 30.43 12.49 -14.37
N THR A 44 31.63 11.99 -14.58
CA THR A 44 31.99 11.24 -15.79
C THR A 44 31.91 9.73 -15.63
N GLN A 45 31.95 9.22 -14.40
CA GLN A 45 32.01 7.79 -14.09
C GLN A 45 31.10 7.44 -12.91
N ARG A 46 30.63 6.20 -12.86
CA ARG A 46 29.88 5.68 -11.71
C ARG A 46 30.80 4.90 -10.77
N PHE A 47 30.61 5.10 -9.48
CA PHE A 47 31.33 4.39 -8.41
C PHE A 47 30.33 3.65 -7.52
N ASP A 48 30.79 2.49 -7.01
CA ASP A 48 30.00 1.69 -6.07
C ASP A 48 30.19 2.16 -4.63
N LEU A 49 31.32 2.85 -4.33
CA LEU A 49 31.58 3.50 -3.04
C LEU A 49 32.72 4.52 -3.20
N VAL A 50 32.64 5.58 -2.39
CA VAL A 50 33.69 6.60 -2.26
C VAL A 50 34.31 6.54 -0.86
N LEU A 51 35.63 6.41 -0.77
CA LEU A 51 36.43 6.67 0.44
C LEU A 51 36.92 8.12 0.37
N LEU A 52 36.57 8.95 1.35
CA LEU A 52 36.78 10.39 1.30
C LEU A 52 37.49 10.89 2.56
N ASP A 53 38.68 11.45 2.37
CA ASP A 53 39.37 12.14 3.46
C ASP A 53 38.63 13.44 3.81
N GLU A 54 38.60 13.75 5.08
CA GLU A 54 37.98 14.97 5.59
C GLU A 54 38.87 16.20 5.41
N ASN A 55 40.17 16.04 5.64
CA ASN A 55 41.11 17.15 5.68
C ASN A 55 41.90 17.23 4.38
N MET A 56 41.34 17.90 3.39
CA MET A 56 41.98 18.09 2.09
C MET A 56 42.12 19.59 1.75
N PRO A 57 43.17 19.98 0.99
CA PRO A 57 43.28 21.35 0.50
C PRO A 57 42.20 21.69 -0.51
N GLY A 58 41.60 22.87 -0.39
CA GLY A 58 40.52 23.34 -1.25
C GLY A 58 39.15 23.04 -0.66
N LEU A 59 38.36 22.15 -1.29
CA LEU A 59 37.10 21.67 -0.73
C LEU A 59 37.37 20.69 0.42
N SER A 60 36.75 20.93 1.57
CA SER A 60 36.75 20.00 2.70
C SER A 60 36.02 18.68 2.32
N GLY A 61 36.24 17.63 3.12
CA GLY A 61 35.54 16.36 2.90
C GLY A 61 34.02 16.49 2.94
N LEU A 62 33.46 17.30 3.87
CA LEU A 62 32.01 17.54 3.95
C LEU A 62 31.46 18.31 2.76
N GLU A 63 32.16 19.33 2.27
CA GLU A 63 31.75 20.07 1.05
C GLU A 63 31.85 19.16 -0.18
N THR A 64 32.88 18.33 -0.26
CA THR A 64 33.04 17.33 -1.33
C THR A 64 31.93 16.29 -1.29
N LEU A 65 31.57 15.79 -0.09
CA LEU A 65 30.45 14.87 0.12
C LEU A 65 29.13 15.46 -0.42
N ALA A 66 28.83 16.71 -0.06
CA ALA A 66 27.63 17.37 -0.54
C ALA A 66 27.58 17.46 -2.07
N ALA A 67 28.71 17.87 -2.69
CA ALA A 67 28.82 17.97 -4.15
C ALA A 67 28.76 16.59 -4.86
N ILE A 68 29.33 15.53 -4.27
CA ILE A 68 29.21 14.16 -4.80
C ILE A 68 27.75 13.69 -4.72
N LYS A 69 27.05 13.97 -3.63
CA LYS A 69 25.63 13.59 -3.45
C LYS A 69 24.69 14.31 -4.40
N GLU A 70 25.01 15.51 -4.84
CA GLU A 70 24.25 16.20 -5.90
C GLU A 70 24.38 15.48 -7.27
N VAL A 71 25.57 14.89 -7.57
CA VAL A 71 25.86 14.21 -8.84
C VAL A 71 25.45 12.73 -8.81
N GLN A 72 25.71 12.04 -7.70
CA GLN A 72 25.39 10.64 -7.45
C GLN A 72 24.73 10.49 -6.07
N PRO A 73 23.41 10.71 -5.94
CA PRO A 73 22.71 10.70 -4.64
C PRO A 73 22.83 9.39 -3.87
N ASP A 74 22.86 8.26 -4.58
CA ASP A 74 22.82 6.92 -4.02
C ASP A 74 24.20 6.33 -3.70
N VAL A 75 25.31 6.94 -4.16
CA VAL A 75 26.64 6.39 -3.92
C VAL A 75 26.98 6.43 -2.41
N PRO A 76 27.32 5.31 -1.77
CA PRO A 76 27.76 5.31 -0.39
C PRO A 76 29.11 6.00 -0.26
N VAL A 77 29.21 6.93 0.70
CA VAL A 77 30.45 7.65 1.01
C VAL A 77 30.89 7.27 2.41
N VAL A 78 32.13 6.78 2.54
CA VAL A 78 32.77 6.46 3.80
C VAL A 78 33.82 7.53 4.07
N MET A 79 33.62 8.29 5.14
CA MET A 79 34.56 9.32 5.56
C MET A 79 35.79 8.68 6.22
N VAL A 80 36.99 9.20 5.92
CA VAL A 80 38.25 8.80 6.54
C VAL A 80 38.82 10.01 7.26
N THR A 81 38.93 9.98 8.59
CA THR A 81 39.28 11.17 9.39
C THR A 81 40.34 10.89 10.46
N LYS A 82 41.08 11.92 10.86
CA LYS A 82 42.03 11.87 11.99
C LYS A 82 41.37 12.26 13.33
N ASN A 83 40.14 12.73 13.33
CA ASN A 83 39.51 13.38 14.47
C ASN A 83 38.30 12.56 14.99
N GLU A 84 38.24 12.36 16.30
CA GLU A 84 37.10 11.73 17.02
C GLU A 84 36.08 12.78 17.53
N ALA A 85 36.11 14.03 17.02
CA ALA A 85 35.26 15.10 17.56
C ALA A 85 33.78 14.80 17.31
N GLU A 86 32.99 14.76 18.37
CA GLU A 86 31.53 14.48 18.38
C GLU A 86 30.76 15.45 17.46
N ASP A 87 31.15 16.71 17.39
CA ASP A 87 30.51 17.72 16.54
C ASP A 87 30.65 17.45 15.04
N LEU A 88 31.74 16.80 14.61
CA LEU A 88 31.97 16.39 13.22
C LEU A 88 31.19 15.13 12.85
N MET A 89 30.98 14.23 13.81
CA MET A 89 30.11 13.07 13.66
C MET A 89 28.65 13.48 13.46
N ASP A 90 28.14 14.42 14.22
CA ASP A 90 26.77 14.91 14.11
C ASP A 90 26.52 15.63 12.77
N GLN A 91 27.50 16.42 12.29
CA GLN A 91 27.43 17.04 10.96
C GLN A 91 27.53 16.02 9.82
N ALA A 92 28.37 15.01 9.95
CA ALA A 92 28.54 13.95 8.96
C ALA A 92 27.33 13.01 8.91
N ILE A 93 26.68 12.72 10.03
CA ILE A 93 25.41 11.97 10.11
C ILE A 93 24.30 12.78 9.44
N GLY A 94 24.23 14.08 9.68
CA GLY A 94 23.31 15.01 8.98
C GLY A 94 23.56 15.10 7.47
N ALA A 95 24.79 14.87 7.01
CA ALA A 95 25.19 14.90 5.61
C ALA A 95 25.07 13.55 4.87
N GLN A 96 24.43 12.52 5.48
CA GLN A 96 24.16 11.21 4.85
C GLN A 96 25.41 10.40 4.47
N ILE A 97 26.42 10.33 5.35
CA ILE A 97 27.53 9.39 5.18
C ILE A 97 27.05 7.94 5.41
N ALA A 98 27.69 7.00 4.73
CA ALA A 98 27.42 5.57 4.88
C ALA A 98 28.17 4.94 6.06
N ASP A 99 29.40 5.41 6.33
CA ASP A 99 30.26 4.97 7.42
C ASP A 99 31.41 5.94 7.63
N TYR A 100 32.20 5.75 8.69
CA TYR A 100 33.45 6.49 8.89
C TYR A 100 34.58 5.57 9.36
N LEU A 101 35.84 5.94 9.06
CA LEU A 101 37.05 5.24 9.47
C LEU A 101 38.04 6.23 10.09
N LEU A 102 38.69 5.81 11.18
CA LEU A 102 39.70 6.64 11.86
C LEU A 102 41.09 6.32 11.32
N LYS A 103 41.89 7.35 10.97
CA LYS A 103 43.31 7.21 10.62
C LYS A 103 44.12 6.95 11.89
N PRO A 104 45.11 6.03 11.88
CA PRO A 104 45.58 5.28 10.71
C PRO A 104 44.65 4.12 10.34
N VAL A 105 44.20 4.10 9.08
CA VAL A 105 43.31 3.06 8.58
C VAL A 105 44.00 1.72 8.42
N ASN A 106 43.37 0.66 8.90
CA ASN A 106 43.82 -0.70 8.68
C ASN A 106 43.15 -1.26 7.40
N PRO A 107 43.89 -1.93 6.48
CA PRO A 107 43.34 -2.53 5.28
C PRO A 107 42.12 -3.44 5.52
N MET A 108 42.09 -4.15 6.67
CA MET A 108 40.96 -5.00 7.03
C MET A 108 39.72 -4.18 7.45
N GLN A 109 39.90 -3.02 8.11
CA GLN A 109 38.79 -2.14 8.44
C GLN A 109 38.17 -1.55 7.17
N ILE A 110 39.01 -1.12 6.22
CA ILE A 110 38.52 -0.65 4.91
C ILE A 110 37.76 -1.78 4.21
N LEU A 111 38.31 -3.00 4.15
CA LEU A 111 37.62 -4.13 3.54
C LEU A 111 36.27 -4.45 4.21
N MET A 112 36.19 -4.31 5.53
CA MET A 112 34.94 -4.50 6.26
C MET A 112 33.90 -3.40 5.93
N ALA A 113 34.34 -2.13 5.88
CA ALA A 113 33.49 -1.02 5.48
C ALA A 113 32.99 -1.17 4.03
N LEU A 114 33.88 -1.60 3.11
CA LEU A 114 33.51 -1.90 1.72
C LEU A 114 32.45 -3.02 1.66
N LYS A 115 32.70 -4.15 2.32
CA LYS A 115 31.75 -5.27 2.36
C LYS A 115 30.41 -4.85 2.96
N LYS A 116 30.42 -4.10 4.05
CA LYS A 116 29.21 -3.60 4.70
C LYS A 116 28.39 -2.68 3.79
N ASN A 117 29.03 -1.81 3.02
CA ASN A 117 28.35 -0.74 2.28
C ASN A 117 28.10 -1.08 0.80
N ILE A 118 28.96 -1.86 0.15
CA ILE A 118 28.78 -2.30 -1.24
C ILE A 118 27.90 -3.55 -1.30
N HIS A 119 28.18 -4.55 -0.47
CA HIS A 119 27.47 -5.84 -0.50
C HIS A 119 26.28 -5.87 0.48
N ARG A 120 25.96 -4.76 1.17
CA ARG A 120 24.81 -4.72 2.09
C ARG A 120 23.51 -5.09 1.37
N HIS A 121 23.33 -4.61 0.16
CA HIS A 121 22.16 -4.92 -0.66
C HIS A 121 22.10 -6.42 -1.00
N GLU A 122 23.21 -6.98 -1.45
CA GLU A 122 23.32 -8.41 -1.79
C GLU A 122 23.12 -9.30 -0.56
N ILE A 123 23.75 -8.94 0.58
CA ILE A 123 23.61 -9.69 1.84
C ILE A 123 22.17 -9.63 2.36
N VAL A 124 21.54 -8.45 2.34
CA VAL A 124 20.13 -8.28 2.74
C VAL A 124 19.23 -9.07 1.81
N GLN A 125 19.48 -9.04 0.51
CA GLN A 125 18.73 -9.80 -0.48
C GLN A 125 18.85 -11.31 -0.25
N GLU A 126 20.08 -11.86 -0.10
CA GLU A 126 20.30 -13.29 0.19
C GLU A 126 19.63 -13.72 1.50
N GLN A 127 19.68 -12.87 2.53
CA GLN A 127 18.99 -13.14 3.80
C GLN A 127 17.47 -13.16 3.63
N THR A 128 16.92 -12.21 2.86
CA THR A 128 15.49 -12.12 2.56
C THR A 128 15.03 -13.34 1.77
N GLU A 129 15.74 -13.71 0.71
CA GLU A 129 15.41 -14.88 -0.10
C GLU A 129 15.53 -16.19 0.70
N SER A 130 16.57 -16.33 1.50
CA SER A 130 16.76 -17.48 2.40
C SER A 130 15.66 -17.53 3.48
N GLY A 131 15.22 -16.36 3.98
CA GLY A 131 14.09 -16.23 4.90
C GLY A 131 12.81 -16.72 4.26
N TYR A 132 12.47 -16.23 3.08
CA TYR A 132 11.28 -16.64 2.34
C TYR A 132 11.29 -18.13 1.99
N ARG A 133 12.41 -18.67 1.50
CA ARG A 133 12.51 -20.12 1.19
C ARG A 133 12.21 -21.00 2.40
N ARG A 134 12.63 -20.59 3.61
CA ARG A 134 12.33 -21.33 4.86
C ARG A 134 10.85 -21.25 5.21
N GLU A 135 10.22 -20.10 4.97
CA GLU A 135 8.82 -19.87 5.30
C GLU A 135 7.83 -20.36 4.24
N PHE A 136 8.29 -20.53 3.00
CA PHE A 136 7.45 -20.94 1.87
C PHE A 136 6.62 -22.21 2.15
N ALA A 137 7.26 -23.25 2.69
CA ALA A 137 6.57 -24.50 3.02
C ALA A 137 5.57 -24.30 4.17
N GLN A 138 5.90 -23.45 5.15
CA GLN A 138 5.01 -23.14 6.26
C GLN A 138 3.78 -22.35 5.80
N LEU A 139 3.96 -21.38 4.91
CA LEU A 139 2.83 -20.65 4.30
C LEU A 139 1.86 -21.58 3.56
N ALA A 140 2.39 -22.59 2.84
CA ALA A 140 1.55 -23.59 2.17
C ALA A 140 0.76 -24.44 3.17
N LEU A 141 1.39 -24.90 4.26
CA LEU A 141 0.72 -25.65 5.33
C LEU A 141 -0.34 -24.81 6.04
N ASP A 142 -0.05 -23.56 6.33
CA ASP A 142 -0.98 -22.63 6.99
C ASP A 142 -2.17 -22.30 6.08
N MET A 143 -1.96 -22.22 4.77
CA MET A 143 -3.03 -22.06 3.78
C MET A 143 -4.00 -23.26 3.78
N ASP A 144 -3.47 -24.48 3.83
CA ASP A 144 -4.29 -25.70 3.89
C ASP A 144 -5.04 -25.83 5.21
N ALA A 145 -4.48 -25.28 6.30
CA ALA A 145 -5.05 -25.32 7.65
C ALA A 145 -5.99 -24.14 7.95
N ALA A 146 -6.03 -23.09 7.10
CA ALA A 146 -6.80 -21.88 7.36
C ALA A 146 -8.32 -22.13 7.22
N ASP A 147 -8.99 -22.35 8.35
CA ASP A 147 -10.42 -22.65 8.44
C ASP A 147 -11.27 -21.51 9.00
N ASP A 148 -10.65 -20.43 9.52
CA ASP A 148 -11.32 -19.25 10.04
C ASP A 148 -10.78 -17.93 9.44
N ALA A 149 -11.51 -16.85 9.66
CA ALA A 149 -11.16 -15.52 9.14
C ALA A 149 -9.84 -14.97 9.71
N ALA A 150 -9.50 -15.31 10.97
CA ALA A 150 -8.30 -14.84 11.62
C ALA A 150 -7.04 -15.48 10.99
N ALA A 151 -7.09 -16.78 10.70
CA ALA A 151 -6.03 -17.50 10.02
C ALA A 151 -5.76 -16.90 8.62
N TRP A 152 -6.81 -16.59 7.85
CA TRP A 152 -6.68 -15.93 6.54
C TRP A 152 -6.10 -14.52 6.64
N VAL A 153 -6.45 -13.77 7.66
CA VAL A 153 -5.86 -12.44 7.91
C VAL A 153 -4.35 -12.56 8.16
N GLU A 154 -3.93 -13.46 9.04
CA GLU A 154 -2.51 -13.62 9.36
C GLU A 154 -1.72 -14.17 8.17
N LEU A 155 -2.28 -15.10 7.40
CA LEU A 155 -1.68 -15.58 6.15
C LEU A 155 -1.49 -14.43 5.16
N TYR A 156 -2.53 -13.61 4.94
CA TYR A 156 -2.46 -12.47 4.02
C TYR A 156 -1.43 -11.44 4.45
N LYS A 157 -1.36 -11.09 5.74
CA LYS A 157 -0.34 -10.18 6.27
C LYS A 157 1.08 -10.68 6.02
N ARG A 158 1.33 -11.98 6.18
CA ARG A 158 2.63 -12.60 5.90
C ARG A 158 2.97 -12.58 4.42
N LEU A 159 2.01 -12.89 3.54
CA LEU A 159 2.20 -12.79 2.09
C LEU A 159 2.53 -11.35 1.66
N VAL A 160 1.84 -10.35 2.21
CA VAL A 160 2.14 -8.93 1.98
C VAL A 160 3.52 -8.56 2.53
N HIS A 161 3.90 -9.05 3.70
CA HIS A 161 5.24 -8.83 4.25
C HIS A 161 6.33 -9.28 3.27
N TRP A 162 6.23 -10.52 2.76
CA TRP A 162 7.20 -11.05 1.82
C TRP A 162 7.18 -10.32 0.47
N GLU A 163 6.01 -9.91 0.01
CA GLU A 163 5.91 -9.10 -1.21
C GLU A 163 6.68 -7.78 -1.09
N LEU A 164 6.58 -7.10 0.05
CA LEU A 164 7.31 -5.86 0.30
C LEU A 164 8.82 -6.10 0.45
N GLN A 165 9.23 -7.18 1.12
CA GLN A 165 10.64 -7.52 1.28
C GLN A 165 11.31 -7.93 -0.04
N LEU A 166 10.65 -8.75 -0.86
CA LEU A 166 11.19 -9.23 -2.14
C LEU A 166 11.13 -8.18 -3.25
N ALA A 167 10.22 -7.20 -3.17
CA ALA A 167 10.12 -6.10 -4.13
C ALA A 167 11.39 -5.22 -4.19
N ALA A 168 12.19 -5.20 -3.13
CA ALA A 168 13.45 -4.47 -3.05
C ALA A 168 14.64 -5.21 -3.70
N GLY A 169 14.47 -6.49 -4.06
CA GLY A 169 15.53 -7.34 -4.63
C GLY A 169 15.63 -7.28 -6.16
N ALA A 170 16.80 -7.56 -6.70
CA ALA A 170 17.06 -7.54 -8.13
C ALA A 170 16.71 -8.87 -8.84
N ASP A 171 16.57 -9.98 -8.11
CA ASP A 171 16.26 -11.30 -8.67
C ASP A 171 14.75 -11.58 -8.66
N GLY A 172 14.16 -11.70 -9.85
CA GLY A 172 12.72 -11.91 -10.02
C GLY A 172 12.22 -13.31 -9.63
N ALA A 173 13.08 -14.31 -9.47
CA ALA A 173 12.68 -15.71 -9.27
C ALA A 173 11.88 -15.93 -7.98
N MET A 174 12.30 -15.31 -6.87
CA MET A 174 11.56 -15.41 -5.59
C MET A 174 10.25 -14.60 -5.61
N ALA A 175 10.24 -13.47 -6.30
CA ALA A 175 9.02 -12.69 -6.50
C ALA A 175 8.00 -13.44 -7.36
N ASP A 176 8.45 -14.17 -8.39
CA ASP A 176 7.59 -15.03 -9.21
C ASP A 176 7.01 -16.19 -8.39
N LEU A 177 7.84 -16.84 -7.57
CA LEU A 177 7.38 -17.92 -6.68
C LEU A 177 6.35 -17.43 -5.66
N LEU A 178 6.55 -16.24 -5.09
CA LEU A 178 5.57 -15.63 -4.18
C LEU A 178 4.27 -15.28 -4.91
N ARG A 179 4.35 -14.80 -6.15
CA ARG A 179 3.16 -14.53 -6.95
C ARG A 179 2.34 -15.79 -7.17
N ASP A 180 2.96 -16.89 -7.54
CA ASP A 180 2.29 -18.18 -7.73
C ASP A 180 1.65 -18.65 -6.41
N GLN A 181 2.35 -18.51 -5.28
CA GLN A 181 1.80 -18.84 -3.96
C GLN A 181 0.60 -17.95 -3.57
N LYS A 182 0.64 -16.64 -3.88
CA LYS A 182 -0.51 -15.74 -3.70
C LYS A 182 -1.70 -16.12 -4.57
N GLU A 183 -1.47 -16.62 -5.77
CA GLU A 183 -2.54 -17.12 -6.65
C GLU A 183 -3.21 -18.35 -6.07
N GLU A 184 -2.43 -19.30 -5.55
CA GLU A 184 -2.96 -20.48 -4.85
C GLU A 184 -3.74 -20.08 -3.60
N ALA A 185 -3.20 -19.15 -2.80
CA ALA A 185 -3.86 -18.62 -1.62
C ALA A 185 -5.20 -17.94 -1.98
N ASN A 186 -5.25 -17.13 -3.03
CA ASN A 186 -6.49 -16.51 -3.51
C ASN A 186 -7.52 -17.55 -4.00
N ALA A 187 -7.07 -18.64 -4.61
CA ALA A 187 -7.97 -19.72 -5.03
C ALA A 187 -8.57 -20.49 -3.82
N ALA A 188 -7.77 -20.72 -2.78
CA ALA A 188 -8.22 -21.32 -1.53
C ALA A 188 -9.11 -20.35 -0.72
N PHE A 189 -8.72 -19.08 -0.62
CA PHE A 189 -9.51 -18.04 0.01
C PHE A 189 -10.90 -17.88 -0.62
N ALA A 190 -11.01 -17.93 -1.94
CA ALA A 190 -12.29 -17.87 -2.62
C ALA A 190 -13.22 -19.04 -2.25
N LYS A 191 -12.66 -20.25 -2.02
CA LYS A 191 -13.43 -21.39 -1.51
C LYS A 191 -13.90 -21.17 -0.08
N PHE A 192 -13.01 -20.65 0.76
CA PHE A 192 -13.32 -20.30 2.15
C PHE A 192 -14.44 -19.25 2.22
N VAL A 193 -14.34 -18.16 1.47
CA VAL A 193 -15.39 -17.12 1.40
C VAL A 193 -16.70 -17.73 0.92
N LYS A 194 -16.68 -18.53 -0.14
CA LYS A 194 -17.88 -19.20 -0.68
C LYS A 194 -18.58 -20.08 0.36
N ALA A 195 -17.83 -20.74 1.23
CA ALA A 195 -18.37 -21.63 2.25
C ALA A 195 -18.96 -20.88 3.45
N ASN A 196 -18.46 -19.69 3.79
CA ASN A 196 -18.74 -19.02 5.05
C ASN A 196 -19.52 -17.70 4.92
N TYR A 197 -19.46 -17.04 3.76
CA TYR A 197 -19.93 -15.66 3.61
C TYR A 197 -21.44 -15.49 3.87
N ALA A 198 -22.26 -16.47 3.47
CA ALA A 198 -23.70 -16.44 3.73
C ALA A 198 -24.01 -16.43 5.25
N ASP A 199 -23.28 -17.23 6.03
CA ASP A 199 -23.43 -17.27 7.47
C ASP A 199 -22.97 -15.95 8.12
N TRP A 200 -21.89 -15.34 7.63
CA TRP A 200 -21.41 -14.04 8.13
C TRP A 200 -22.42 -12.91 7.96
N VAL A 201 -23.16 -12.91 6.86
CA VAL A 201 -24.15 -11.85 6.60
C VAL A 201 -25.53 -12.16 7.16
N ALA A 202 -25.81 -13.42 7.52
CA ALA A 202 -27.07 -13.84 8.14
C ALA A 202 -27.15 -13.46 9.61
N ASP A 203 -26.04 -13.60 10.36
CA ASP A 203 -25.97 -13.32 11.80
C ASP A 203 -24.84 -12.34 12.13
N ALA A 204 -25.22 -11.10 12.47
CA ALA A 204 -24.27 -10.04 12.80
C ALA A 204 -23.51 -10.26 14.13
N ASP A 205 -24.02 -11.12 15.00
CA ASP A 205 -23.48 -11.35 16.33
C ASP A 205 -22.77 -12.73 16.46
N ALA A 206 -22.65 -13.47 15.34
CA ALA A 206 -21.96 -14.77 15.34
C ALA A 206 -20.48 -14.63 15.78
N PRO A 207 -20.00 -15.44 16.76
CA PRO A 207 -18.66 -15.27 17.34
C PRO A 207 -17.51 -15.44 16.34
N ALA A 208 -17.67 -16.30 15.33
CA ALA A 208 -16.67 -16.59 14.30
C ALA A 208 -16.72 -15.60 13.11
N ARG A 209 -17.66 -14.67 13.12
CA ARG A 209 -17.85 -13.71 12.04
C ARG A 209 -16.76 -12.64 12.10
N PRO A 210 -16.06 -12.36 10.99
CA PRO A 210 -15.14 -11.22 10.93
C PRO A 210 -15.90 -9.89 11.01
N ILE A 211 -15.16 -8.80 11.27
CA ILE A 211 -15.70 -7.45 11.08
C ILE A 211 -16.00 -7.27 9.59
N LEU A 212 -17.21 -6.84 9.25
CA LEU A 212 -17.62 -6.52 7.88
C LEU A 212 -17.84 -5.01 7.71
N SER A 213 -17.97 -4.53 6.45
CA SER A 213 -18.18 -3.10 6.15
C SER A 213 -19.23 -2.41 7.02
N PRO A 214 -20.44 -2.99 7.31
CA PRO A 214 -21.43 -2.36 8.19
C PRO A 214 -20.99 -2.17 9.64
N ASP A 215 -19.97 -2.90 10.10
CA ASP A 215 -19.54 -2.89 11.50
C ASP A 215 -18.47 -1.82 11.78
N VAL A 216 -17.81 -1.30 10.75
CA VAL A 216 -16.60 -0.49 10.86
C VAL A 216 -16.79 0.70 11.80
N LEU A 217 -17.85 1.52 11.59
CA LEU A 217 -18.07 2.69 12.43
C LEU A 217 -18.42 2.31 13.88
N ARG A 218 -19.20 1.25 14.05
CA ARG A 218 -19.58 0.72 15.37
C ARG A 218 -18.37 0.21 16.15
N ARG A 219 -17.38 -0.39 15.48
CA ARG A 219 -16.20 -0.97 16.11
C ARG A 219 -15.09 0.05 16.33
N ALA A 220 -14.83 0.93 15.35
CA ALA A 220 -13.65 1.79 15.38
C ALA A 220 -13.95 3.27 15.72
N VAL A 221 -15.11 3.82 15.36
CA VAL A 221 -15.40 5.24 15.49
C VAL A 221 -16.25 5.54 16.74
N PHE A 222 -17.38 4.88 16.88
CA PHE A 222 -18.35 5.21 17.92
C PHE A 222 -17.89 4.98 19.36
N PRO A 223 -17.03 3.97 19.68
CA PRO A 223 -16.51 3.84 21.03
C PRO A 223 -15.63 5.03 21.44
N ARG A 224 -14.85 5.60 20.50
CA ARG A 224 -13.97 6.76 20.72
C ARG A 224 -14.78 8.02 20.95
N LEU A 225 -15.81 8.26 20.15
CA LEU A 225 -16.76 9.35 20.36
C LEU A 225 -17.46 9.24 21.73
N ALA A 226 -17.83 8.01 22.14
CA ALA A 226 -18.44 7.78 23.46
C ALA A 226 -17.47 8.02 24.62
N ALA A 227 -16.17 7.86 24.40
CA ALA A 227 -15.11 8.20 25.34
C ALA A 227 -14.75 9.71 25.34
N GLY A 228 -15.48 10.53 24.59
CA GLY A 228 -15.25 11.97 24.48
C GLY A 228 -14.05 12.35 23.62
N ARG A 229 -13.52 11.41 22.80
CA ARG A 229 -12.43 11.69 21.88
C ARG A 229 -12.97 12.36 20.62
N ARG A 230 -12.23 13.31 20.09
CA ARG A 230 -12.44 13.85 18.76
C ARG A 230 -11.88 12.88 17.74
N VAL A 231 -12.67 12.55 16.73
CA VAL A 231 -12.32 11.53 15.72
C VAL A 231 -12.33 12.12 14.31
N VAL A 232 -11.27 11.84 13.56
CA VAL A 232 -11.23 12.09 12.12
C VAL A 232 -11.25 10.74 11.41
N LEU A 233 -12.31 10.48 10.64
CA LEU A 233 -12.45 9.28 9.82
C LEU A 233 -12.00 9.60 8.39
N LEU A 234 -10.94 8.94 7.95
CA LEU A 234 -10.42 9.00 6.58
C LEU A 234 -10.72 7.70 5.86
N VAL A 235 -11.56 7.77 4.84
CA VAL A 235 -11.86 6.65 3.95
C VAL A 235 -11.12 6.88 2.63
N LEU A 236 -10.04 6.15 2.42
CA LEU A 236 -9.28 6.16 1.16
C LEU A 236 -9.89 5.13 0.22
N ASP A 237 -10.60 5.58 -0.82
CA ASP A 237 -11.27 4.72 -1.80
C ASP A 237 -10.25 3.77 -2.48
N ASN A 238 -10.52 2.46 -2.45
CA ASN A 238 -9.68 1.43 -3.06
C ASN A 238 -8.27 1.29 -2.44
N PHE A 239 -8.13 1.54 -1.12
CA PHE A 239 -6.85 1.49 -0.41
C PHE A 239 -6.56 0.09 0.14
N ARG A 240 -5.43 -0.49 -0.27
CA ARG A 240 -5.05 -1.86 0.10
C ARG A 240 -4.17 -1.91 1.34
N TYR A 241 -4.11 -3.11 1.95
CA TYR A 241 -3.28 -3.36 3.11
C TYR A 241 -1.76 -3.20 2.82
N ASP A 242 -1.28 -3.60 1.64
CA ASP A 242 0.11 -3.41 1.24
C ASP A 242 0.50 -1.92 1.06
N GLN A 243 -0.46 -1.09 0.63
CA GLN A 243 -0.27 0.36 0.57
C GLN A 243 -0.21 0.99 1.97
N TRP A 244 -1.04 0.50 2.90
CA TRP A 244 -0.92 0.88 4.32
C TRP A 244 0.48 0.59 4.85
N ARG A 245 1.02 -0.61 4.60
CA ARG A 245 2.34 -1.03 5.11
C ARG A 245 3.49 -0.14 4.64
N VAL A 246 3.42 0.44 3.43
CA VAL A 246 4.43 1.39 2.96
C VAL A 246 4.18 2.82 3.45
N LEU A 247 2.94 3.16 3.84
CA LEU A 247 2.56 4.47 4.36
C LEU A 247 2.78 4.59 5.88
N ALA A 248 2.61 3.52 6.63
CA ALA A 248 2.70 3.51 8.09
C ALA A 248 3.98 4.14 8.66
N PRO A 249 5.19 3.93 8.09
CA PRO A 249 6.41 4.57 8.56
C PRO A 249 6.38 6.11 8.53
N GLU A 250 5.63 6.71 7.60
CA GLU A 250 5.50 8.18 7.49
C GLU A 250 4.74 8.80 8.67
N LEU A 251 3.93 8.00 9.36
CA LEU A 251 3.10 8.43 10.48
C LEU A 251 3.66 7.99 11.84
N ALA A 252 4.65 7.11 11.85
CA ALA A 252 5.18 6.49 13.06
C ALA A 252 5.86 7.48 14.03
N ALA A 253 6.30 8.65 13.57
CA ALA A 253 6.86 9.68 14.43
C ALA A 253 5.79 10.37 15.29
N ASP A 254 4.58 10.55 14.77
CA ASP A 254 3.52 11.35 15.36
C ASP A 254 2.42 10.51 16.03
N PHE A 255 2.27 9.23 15.63
CA PHE A 255 1.18 8.37 16.06
C PHE A 255 1.64 6.97 16.48
N ASP A 256 0.93 6.39 17.45
CA ASP A 256 0.88 4.96 17.70
C ASP A 256 -0.28 4.35 16.94
N ALA A 257 0.00 3.34 16.12
CA ALA A 257 -0.99 2.71 15.27
C ALA A 257 -1.52 1.41 15.88
N GLU A 258 -2.84 1.33 16.09
CA GLU A 258 -3.57 0.10 16.32
C GLU A 258 -3.99 -0.46 14.96
N GLU A 259 -3.31 -1.52 14.51
CA GLU A 259 -3.49 -2.09 13.17
C GLU A 259 -4.47 -3.26 13.20
N GLN A 260 -5.65 -3.05 12.66
CA GLN A 260 -6.66 -4.07 12.42
C GLN A 260 -6.96 -4.15 10.91
N VAL A 261 -7.68 -5.17 10.51
CA VAL A 261 -8.29 -5.31 9.19
C VAL A 261 -9.74 -5.72 9.35
N TYR A 262 -10.52 -5.49 8.30
CA TYR A 262 -11.89 -5.97 8.21
C TYR A 262 -12.14 -6.58 6.82
N PHE A 263 -13.23 -7.31 6.67
CA PHE A 263 -13.64 -7.88 5.39
C PHE A 263 -14.63 -6.97 4.70
N SER A 264 -14.22 -6.40 3.56
CA SER A 264 -15.14 -5.70 2.68
C SER A 264 -16.22 -6.65 2.19
N ILE A 265 -17.46 -6.16 2.14
CA ILE A 265 -18.60 -6.96 1.67
C ILE A 265 -18.57 -7.16 0.16
N LEU A 266 -19.28 -8.18 -0.32
CA LEU A 266 -19.49 -8.44 -1.74
C LEU A 266 -20.74 -7.70 -2.26
N PRO A 267 -20.67 -7.13 -3.47
CA PRO A 267 -19.47 -6.88 -4.29
C PRO A 267 -18.49 -5.95 -3.57
N THR A 268 -17.19 -6.21 -3.71
CA THR A 268 -16.13 -5.30 -3.23
C THR A 268 -16.05 -4.07 -4.13
N ALA A 269 -17.10 -3.27 -4.10
CA ALA A 269 -17.30 -2.13 -4.97
C ALA A 269 -17.93 -0.97 -4.19
N THR A 270 -17.53 0.25 -4.55
CA THR A 270 -17.87 1.50 -3.87
C THR A 270 -19.36 1.63 -3.56
N GLN A 271 -20.21 1.34 -4.53
CA GLN A 271 -21.67 1.42 -4.36
C GLN A 271 -22.19 0.56 -3.20
N TYR A 272 -21.65 -0.65 -3.04
CA TYR A 272 -22.12 -1.61 -2.03
C TYR A 272 -21.38 -1.41 -0.71
N ALA A 273 -20.06 -1.50 -0.75
CA ALA A 273 -19.23 -1.54 0.44
C ALA A 273 -19.20 -0.20 1.20
N ARG A 274 -19.11 0.95 0.50
CA ARG A 274 -19.04 2.26 1.14
C ARG A 274 -20.41 2.71 1.66
N ASN A 275 -21.48 2.47 0.91
CA ASN A 275 -22.83 2.72 1.42
C ASN A 275 -23.14 1.86 2.65
N ALA A 276 -22.71 0.58 2.66
CA ALA A 276 -22.88 -0.29 3.82
C ALA A 276 -22.07 0.20 5.04
N LEU A 277 -20.86 0.71 4.83
CA LEU A 277 -20.02 1.29 5.88
C LEU A 277 -20.71 2.49 6.54
N PHE A 278 -21.22 3.43 5.74
CA PHE A 278 -21.86 4.63 6.27
C PHE A 278 -23.29 4.37 6.80
N ALA A 279 -24.02 3.44 6.22
CA ALA A 279 -25.34 3.05 6.73
C ALA A 279 -25.28 2.15 7.97
N GLY A 280 -24.17 1.41 8.19
CA GLY A 280 -24.10 0.34 9.18
C GLY A 280 -25.15 -0.73 8.94
N MET A 281 -25.43 -1.06 7.67
CA MET A 281 -26.43 -2.01 7.20
C MET A 281 -25.94 -2.69 5.93
N MET A 282 -26.43 -3.90 5.66
CA MET A 282 -26.19 -4.56 4.39
C MET A 282 -26.97 -3.92 3.24
N PRO A 283 -26.50 -4.02 1.98
CA PRO A 283 -27.12 -3.34 0.83
C PRO A 283 -28.62 -3.57 0.64
N LEU A 284 -29.09 -4.81 0.82
CA LEU A 284 -30.53 -5.13 0.74
C LEU A 284 -31.32 -4.41 1.83
N ASP A 285 -30.75 -4.31 3.02
CA ASP A 285 -31.42 -3.65 4.15
C ASP A 285 -31.46 -2.14 3.93
N ILE A 286 -30.42 -1.54 3.32
CA ILE A 286 -30.42 -0.12 2.91
C ILE A 286 -31.52 0.11 1.87
N ALA A 287 -31.56 -0.70 0.80
CA ALA A 287 -32.54 -0.55 -0.26
C ALA A 287 -34.01 -0.68 0.24
N ARG A 288 -34.23 -1.48 1.28
CA ARG A 288 -35.57 -1.65 1.89
C ARG A 288 -35.93 -0.57 2.88
N THR A 289 -34.96 -0.13 3.72
CA THR A 289 -35.22 0.79 4.83
C THR A 289 -35.07 2.25 4.40
N HIS A 290 -34.21 2.52 3.44
CA HIS A 290 -33.89 3.84 2.90
C HIS A 290 -33.89 3.84 1.36
N PRO A 291 -35.04 3.51 0.72
CA PRO A 291 -35.13 3.43 -0.73
C PRO A 291 -34.87 4.77 -1.45
N ASP A 292 -35.01 5.86 -0.73
CA ASP A 292 -34.67 7.23 -1.16
C ASP A 292 -33.17 7.50 -1.23
N LEU A 293 -32.35 6.70 -0.55
CA LEU A 293 -30.89 6.83 -0.49
C LEU A 293 -30.15 5.72 -1.24
N TRP A 294 -30.87 4.70 -1.72
CA TRP A 294 -30.29 3.62 -2.51
C TRP A 294 -30.52 3.85 -4.01
N VAL A 295 -29.44 3.84 -4.79
CA VAL A 295 -29.51 3.95 -6.25
C VAL A 295 -29.21 2.58 -6.86
N ASP A 296 -30.14 2.06 -7.66
CA ASP A 296 -29.98 0.75 -8.29
C ASP A 296 -28.86 0.73 -9.35
N GLU A 297 -28.30 -0.47 -9.60
CA GLU A 297 -27.20 -0.66 -10.54
C GLU A 297 -27.52 -0.18 -11.96
N GLU A 298 -28.78 -0.31 -12.39
CA GLU A 298 -29.24 0.06 -13.73
C GLU A 298 -29.48 1.58 -13.90
N ALA A 299 -29.51 2.34 -12.81
CA ALA A 299 -29.73 3.78 -12.88
C ALA A 299 -28.49 4.52 -13.44
N GLU A 300 -28.70 5.59 -14.17
CA GLU A 300 -27.63 6.43 -14.72
C GLU A 300 -27.02 7.39 -13.68
N GLU A 301 -27.65 7.55 -12.54
CA GLU A 301 -27.25 8.44 -11.46
C GLU A 301 -26.00 7.93 -10.73
N GLY A 302 -25.29 8.84 -10.07
CA GLY A 302 -24.16 8.48 -9.21
C GLY A 302 -24.60 7.61 -8.03
N LYS A 303 -23.91 6.49 -7.82
CA LYS A 303 -24.30 5.46 -6.85
C LYS A 303 -23.94 5.79 -5.39
N ASN A 304 -23.12 6.82 -5.17
CA ASN A 304 -22.55 7.18 -3.87
C ASN A 304 -22.74 8.69 -3.58
N LEU A 305 -23.98 9.18 -3.73
CA LEU A 305 -24.29 10.59 -3.50
C LEU A 305 -24.81 10.86 -2.09
N HIS A 306 -25.28 9.84 -1.37
CA HIS A 306 -26.02 9.95 -0.10
C HIS A 306 -25.25 9.42 1.11
N GLU A 307 -23.91 9.38 1.04
CA GLU A 307 -23.08 8.84 2.11
C GLU A 307 -23.22 9.62 3.43
N ALA A 308 -23.34 10.96 3.36
CA ALA A 308 -23.55 11.80 4.53
C ALA A 308 -24.92 11.53 5.20
N GLU A 309 -25.97 11.40 4.40
CA GLU A 309 -27.34 11.09 4.87
C GLU A 309 -27.41 9.67 5.45
N LEU A 310 -26.72 8.69 4.86
CA LEU A 310 -26.62 7.34 5.40
C LEU A 310 -25.93 7.33 6.77
N LEU A 311 -24.84 8.10 6.93
CA LEU A 311 -24.20 8.29 8.22
C LEU A 311 -25.14 8.93 9.25
N GLU A 312 -25.87 9.97 8.87
CA GLU A 312 -26.85 10.63 9.74
C GLU A 312 -27.94 9.64 10.20
N ARG A 313 -28.48 8.81 9.27
CA ARG A 313 -29.45 7.77 9.58
C ARG A 313 -28.86 6.71 10.53
N GLN A 314 -27.60 6.31 10.34
CA GLN A 314 -26.91 5.39 11.24
C GLN A 314 -26.78 5.97 12.66
N LEU A 315 -26.33 7.23 12.77
CA LEU A 315 -26.19 7.91 14.05
C LEU A 315 -27.56 8.05 14.77
N ALA A 316 -28.59 8.43 14.04
CA ALA A 316 -29.96 8.54 14.58
C ALA A 316 -30.49 7.18 15.09
N ARG A 317 -30.31 6.10 14.32
CA ARG A 317 -30.71 4.73 14.70
C ARG A 317 -30.04 4.26 15.98
N LEU A 318 -28.78 4.67 16.21
CA LEU A 318 -28.01 4.31 17.39
C LEU A 318 -28.14 5.34 18.53
N HIS A 319 -29.09 6.28 18.42
CA HIS A 319 -29.32 7.35 19.40
C HIS A 319 -28.07 8.17 19.72
N ARG A 320 -27.20 8.38 18.73
CA ARG A 320 -25.97 9.18 18.83
C ARG A 320 -26.18 10.54 18.18
N ARG A 321 -25.61 11.59 18.78
CA ARG A 321 -25.75 12.96 18.27
C ARG A 321 -24.42 13.73 18.30
N PRO A 322 -23.33 13.19 17.74
CA PRO A 322 -22.10 13.97 17.61
C PRO A 322 -22.33 15.11 16.61
N THR A 323 -21.64 16.20 16.81
CA THR A 323 -21.50 17.19 15.74
C THR A 323 -20.57 16.60 14.67
N PHE A 324 -21.01 16.48 13.42
CA PHE A 324 -20.16 15.92 12.38
C PHE A 324 -20.13 16.80 11.11
N ALA A 325 -19.07 16.62 10.33
CA ALA A 325 -18.92 17.14 8.97
C ALA A 325 -18.48 15.99 8.03
N TYR A 326 -18.98 16.04 6.79
CA TYR A 326 -18.65 15.07 5.76
C TYR A 326 -18.08 15.79 4.53
N HIS A 327 -16.95 15.29 4.00
CA HIS A 327 -16.24 15.84 2.85
C HIS A 327 -15.90 14.75 1.83
N LYS A 328 -16.06 15.06 0.54
CA LYS A 328 -15.61 14.20 -0.56
C LYS A 328 -14.51 14.92 -1.31
N LEU A 329 -13.29 14.33 -1.30
CA LEU A 329 -12.07 14.94 -1.79
C LEU A 329 -11.60 14.17 -3.02
N ASN A 330 -11.88 14.73 -4.20
CA ASN A 330 -11.61 14.06 -5.48
C ASN A 330 -10.23 14.38 -6.05
N ASP A 331 -9.58 15.45 -5.59
CA ASP A 331 -8.28 15.93 -6.08
C ASP A 331 -7.45 16.57 -4.96
N SER A 332 -6.20 16.90 -5.26
CA SER A 332 -5.28 17.55 -4.32
C SER A 332 -5.75 18.93 -3.88
N ALA A 333 -6.40 19.69 -4.77
CA ALA A 333 -6.90 21.02 -4.45
C ALA A 333 -8.05 20.95 -3.41
N ALA A 334 -8.90 19.91 -3.49
CA ALA A 334 -9.92 19.66 -2.49
C ALA A 334 -9.30 19.30 -1.12
N VAL A 335 -8.20 18.54 -1.09
CA VAL A 335 -7.44 18.24 0.13
C VAL A 335 -6.87 19.52 0.74
N ASP A 336 -6.24 20.38 -0.07
CA ASP A 336 -5.67 21.65 0.39
C ASP A 336 -6.74 22.61 0.92
N LYS A 337 -7.90 22.68 0.25
CA LYS A 337 -9.05 23.46 0.72
C LYS A 337 -9.58 22.94 2.05
N TRP A 338 -9.67 21.62 2.20
CA TRP A 338 -10.10 21.01 3.45
C TRP A 338 -9.11 21.28 4.58
N LEU A 339 -7.81 21.19 4.30
CA LEU A 339 -6.75 21.58 5.24
C LEU A 339 -6.83 23.07 5.63
N ALA A 340 -7.19 23.96 4.71
CA ALA A 340 -7.39 25.38 5.00
C ALA A 340 -8.59 25.64 5.95
N SER A 341 -9.57 24.74 5.98
CA SER A 341 -10.69 24.77 6.93
C SER A 341 -10.45 24.02 8.25
N TYR A 342 -9.19 23.78 8.60
CA TYR A 342 -8.82 22.97 9.76
C TYR A 342 -9.40 23.47 11.10
N ASP A 343 -9.48 24.79 11.29
CA ASP A 343 -10.05 25.38 12.52
C ASP A 343 -11.55 25.07 12.67
N GLU A 344 -12.30 24.97 11.57
CA GLU A 344 -13.68 24.51 11.60
C GLU A 344 -13.76 23.00 11.93
N MET A 345 -12.87 22.19 11.36
CA MET A 345 -12.77 20.75 11.66
C MET A 345 -12.57 20.49 13.16
N ARG A 346 -11.74 21.31 13.83
CA ARG A 346 -11.45 21.20 15.27
C ARG A 346 -12.70 21.36 16.16
N THR A 347 -13.75 21.99 15.67
CA THR A 347 -15.00 22.20 16.43
C THR A 347 -15.98 21.03 16.35
N ARG A 348 -15.66 20.02 15.54
CA ARG A 348 -16.54 18.86 15.35
C ARG A 348 -16.06 17.66 16.19
N ASP A 349 -17.03 16.89 16.69
CA ASP A 349 -16.74 15.62 17.36
C ASP A 349 -16.24 14.56 16.35
N LEU A 350 -16.82 14.57 15.13
CA LEU A 350 -16.50 13.67 14.04
C LEU A 350 -16.31 14.44 12.74
N SER A 351 -15.12 14.32 12.13
CA SER A 351 -14.87 14.80 10.77
C SER A 351 -14.67 13.61 9.86
N VAL A 352 -15.39 13.53 8.76
CA VAL A 352 -15.32 12.44 7.79
C VAL A 352 -14.82 12.97 6.46
N ALA A 353 -13.80 12.34 5.92
CA ALA A 353 -13.34 12.61 4.55
C ALA A 353 -13.21 11.32 3.75
N VAL A 354 -13.82 11.31 2.58
CA VAL A 354 -13.65 10.27 1.54
C VAL A 354 -12.69 10.81 0.48
N ILE A 355 -11.61 10.09 0.22
CA ILE A 355 -10.53 10.50 -0.69
C ILE A 355 -10.44 9.48 -1.82
N ASN A 356 -10.73 9.92 -3.05
CA ASN A 356 -10.89 9.03 -4.20
C ASN A 356 -9.60 8.86 -5.05
N PHE A 357 -8.45 9.40 -4.62
CA PHE A 357 -7.23 9.44 -5.43
C PHE A 357 -6.79 8.06 -5.93
N ILE A 358 -6.79 7.03 -5.07
CA ILE A 358 -6.26 5.70 -5.40
C ILE A 358 -7.19 4.99 -6.39
N ASP A 359 -8.49 5.14 -6.22
CA ASP A 359 -9.47 4.60 -7.17
C ASP A 359 -9.37 5.31 -8.53
N ILE A 360 -9.28 6.64 -8.56
CA ILE A 360 -9.04 7.42 -9.78
C ILE A 360 -7.74 6.96 -10.47
N LEU A 361 -6.67 6.69 -9.73
CA LEU A 361 -5.41 6.18 -10.28
C LEU A 361 -5.60 4.80 -10.93
N SER A 362 -6.38 3.92 -10.31
CA SER A 362 -6.67 2.58 -10.86
C SER A 362 -7.45 2.66 -12.19
N HIS A 363 -8.44 3.54 -12.26
CA HIS A 363 -9.19 3.81 -13.47
C HIS A 363 -8.34 4.49 -14.56
N ALA A 364 -7.58 5.54 -14.21
CA ALA A 364 -6.68 6.24 -15.12
C ALA A 364 -5.62 5.29 -15.71
N ARG A 365 -5.14 4.29 -14.95
CA ARG A 365 -4.23 3.26 -15.45
C ARG A 365 -4.88 2.41 -16.54
N THR A 366 -6.16 2.13 -16.43
CA THR A 366 -6.89 1.38 -17.46
C THR A 366 -7.06 2.19 -18.74
N GLU A 367 -7.30 3.49 -18.64
CA GLU A 367 -7.63 4.36 -19.76
C GLU A 367 -6.40 5.02 -20.41
N SER A 368 -5.36 5.34 -19.62
CA SER A 368 -4.16 6.09 -20.08
C SER A 368 -2.94 5.18 -20.18
N ARG A 369 -2.34 5.13 -21.39
CA ARG A 369 -1.08 4.41 -21.62
C ARG A 369 0.06 4.94 -20.74
N MET A 370 0.17 6.27 -20.56
CA MET A 370 1.19 6.88 -19.74
C MET A 370 1.07 6.45 -18.27
N VAL A 371 -0.14 6.46 -17.71
CA VAL A 371 -0.37 6.03 -16.32
C VAL A 371 -0.09 4.52 -16.18
N ARG A 372 -0.40 3.72 -17.21
CA ARG A 372 -0.09 2.28 -17.24
C ARG A 372 1.42 2.00 -17.19
N GLU A 373 2.22 2.80 -17.87
CA GLU A 373 3.68 2.70 -17.84
C GLU A 373 4.24 3.12 -16.45
N LEU A 374 3.71 4.19 -15.87
CA LEU A 374 4.12 4.68 -14.53
C LEU A 374 3.73 3.71 -13.40
N ALA A 375 2.53 3.15 -13.44
CA ALA A 375 2.02 2.19 -12.46
C ALA A 375 2.07 0.75 -13.02
N SER A 376 3.21 0.33 -13.59
CA SER A 376 3.34 -0.91 -14.36
C SER A 376 3.17 -2.20 -13.55
N ASN A 377 3.45 -2.15 -12.25
CA ASN A 377 3.37 -3.30 -11.34
C ASN A 377 2.94 -2.86 -9.94
N GLU A 378 2.80 -3.82 -9.02
CA GLU A 378 2.40 -3.61 -7.62
C GLU A 378 3.33 -2.63 -6.88
N ALA A 379 4.65 -2.76 -7.06
CA ALA A 379 5.63 -1.90 -6.39
C ALA A 379 5.52 -0.44 -6.88
N ALA A 380 5.37 -0.23 -8.19
CA ALA A 380 5.15 1.09 -8.77
C ALA A 380 3.83 1.71 -8.28
N TYR A 381 2.77 0.92 -8.19
CA TYR A 381 1.47 1.38 -7.68
C TYR A 381 1.56 1.85 -6.22
N ARG A 382 2.25 1.08 -5.36
CA ARG A 382 2.55 1.50 -3.97
C ARG A 382 3.41 2.77 -3.89
N SER A 383 4.43 2.86 -4.74
CA SER A 383 5.33 4.02 -4.79
C SER A 383 4.59 5.32 -5.16
N ILE A 384 3.66 5.26 -6.14
CA ILE A 384 2.84 6.41 -6.50
C ILE A 384 1.93 6.83 -5.34
N THR A 385 1.31 5.87 -4.65
CA THR A 385 0.48 6.14 -3.46
C THR A 385 1.29 6.85 -2.37
N LEU A 386 2.50 6.36 -2.07
CA LEU A 386 3.39 6.99 -1.08
C LEU A 386 3.85 8.39 -1.51
N SER A 387 4.21 8.55 -2.79
CA SER A 387 4.59 9.85 -3.35
C SER A 387 3.45 10.86 -3.26
N TRP A 388 2.24 10.45 -3.63
CA TRP A 388 1.05 11.28 -3.49
C TRP A 388 0.84 11.72 -2.03
N PHE A 389 0.91 10.80 -1.07
CA PHE A 389 0.77 11.14 0.34
C PHE A 389 1.80 12.18 0.81
N ARG A 390 3.06 12.02 0.41
CA ARG A 390 4.17 12.92 0.78
C ARG A 390 4.03 14.34 0.21
N HIS A 391 3.42 14.47 -0.98
CA HIS A 391 3.37 15.74 -1.73
C HIS A 391 1.99 16.41 -1.69
N THR A 392 1.04 15.89 -0.89
CA THR A 392 -0.27 16.52 -0.66
C THR A 392 -0.36 17.10 0.74
N GLY A 393 -1.38 17.91 1.00
CA GLY A 393 -1.69 18.46 2.32
C GLY A 393 -1.98 17.44 3.42
N LEU A 394 -2.08 16.14 3.08
CA LEU A 394 -2.39 15.08 4.05
C LEU A 394 -1.31 14.94 5.13
N ARG A 395 -0.03 14.99 4.76
CA ARG A 395 1.06 14.90 5.75
C ARG A 395 0.97 16.01 6.79
N GLU A 396 0.70 17.24 6.34
CA GLU A 396 0.50 18.38 7.24
C GLU A 396 -0.77 18.23 8.07
N LEU A 397 -1.85 17.69 7.49
CA LEU A 397 -3.08 17.38 8.22
C LEU A 397 -2.79 16.42 9.39
N PHE A 398 -2.11 15.32 9.15
CA PHE A 398 -1.77 14.34 10.21
C PHE A 398 -0.92 14.98 11.32
N ARG A 399 0.07 15.81 10.98
CA ARG A 399 0.86 16.55 12.00
C ARG A 399 0.00 17.46 12.87
N ARG A 400 -0.96 18.17 12.28
CA ARG A 400 -1.90 19.02 13.03
C ARG A 400 -2.83 18.19 13.91
N LEU A 401 -3.33 17.09 13.41
CA LEU A 401 -4.21 16.18 14.17
C LEU A 401 -3.47 15.58 15.39
N ALA A 402 -2.21 15.20 15.22
CA ALA A 402 -1.36 14.73 16.32
C ALA A 402 -1.15 15.82 17.38
N ALA A 403 -0.85 17.05 16.93
CA ALA A 403 -0.65 18.20 17.84
C ALA A 403 -1.92 18.57 18.62
N ASP A 404 -3.09 18.31 18.07
CA ASP A 404 -4.41 18.60 18.65
C ASP A 404 -5.03 17.40 19.39
N ASP A 405 -4.30 16.34 19.62
CA ASP A 405 -4.74 15.12 20.32
C ASP A 405 -6.04 14.52 19.75
N ALA A 406 -6.16 14.49 18.42
CA ALA A 406 -7.30 13.88 17.74
C ALA A 406 -6.98 12.44 17.28
N ASP A 407 -7.86 11.49 17.56
CA ASP A 407 -7.76 10.14 17.05
C ASP A 407 -8.10 10.14 15.54
N VAL A 408 -7.31 9.41 14.76
CA VAL A 408 -7.61 9.21 13.34
C VAL A 408 -7.95 7.75 13.08
N VAL A 409 -9.10 7.51 12.46
CA VAL A 409 -9.46 6.21 11.91
C VAL A 409 -9.26 6.25 10.41
N LEU A 410 -8.24 5.52 9.93
CA LEU A 410 -7.89 5.40 8.52
C LEU A 410 -8.38 4.05 8.01
N THR A 411 -9.19 4.05 6.96
CA THR A 411 -9.76 2.85 6.38
C THR A 411 -10.04 3.03 4.88
N THR A 412 -10.68 2.05 4.28
CA THR A 412 -11.16 2.05 2.90
C THR A 412 -12.53 1.39 2.84
N ASP A 413 -13.18 1.36 1.72
CA ASP A 413 -14.41 0.59 1.45
C ASP A 413 -14.09 -0.79 0.84
N HIS A 414 -13.08 -0.88 -0.02
CA HIS A 414 -12.57 -2.11 -0.63
C HIS A 414 -11.12 -1.92 -1.09
N GLY A 415 -10.49 -3.01 -1.50
CA GLY A 415 -9.23 -2.96 -2.22
C GLY A 415 -9.40 -3.35 -3.68
N SER A 416 -8.29 -3.63 -4.36
CA SER A 416 -8.24 -4.09 -5.76
C SER A 416 -7.17 -5.14 -5.97
N ILE A 417 -7.37 -5.96 -7.00
CA ILE A 417 -6.40 -6.96 -7.43
C ILE A 417 -5.97 -6.71 -8.89
N ARG A 418 -4.71 -6.98 -9.20
CA ARG A 418 -4.22 -6.98 -10.58
C ARG A 418 -4.76 -8.22 -11.30
N VAL A 419 -5.49 -8.01 -12.40
CA VAL A 419 -6.16 -9.08 -13.13
C VAL A 419 -5.41 -9.48 -14.40
N ASP A 420 -5.31 -10.78 -14.65
CA ASP A 420 -4.62 -11.34 -15.84
C ASP A 420 -5.35 -12.52 -16.50
N ARG A 421 -6.38 -13.09 -15.85
CA ARG A 421 -7.10 -14.29 -16.27
C ARG A 421 -8.52 -13.98 -16.74
N PRO A 422 -8.75 -13.85 -18.05
CA PRO A 422 -10.07 -13.55 -18.57
C PRO A 422 -11.01 -14.74 -18.47
N VAL A 423 -12.24 -14.49 -18.02
CA VAL A 423 -13.36 -15.45 -18.02
C VAL A 423 -14.42 -14.94 -18.97
N LYS A 424 -14.81 -15.78 -19.93
CA LYS A 424 -15.84 -15.45 -20.90
C LYS A 424 -17.22 -15.49 -20.24
N VAL A 425 -17.93 -14.36 -20.29
CA VAL A 425 -19.30 -14.24 -19.75
C VAL A 425 -20.22 -13.71 -20.84
N VAL A 426 -21.37 -14.36 -21.00
CA VAL A 426 -22.46 -13.90 -21.87
C VAL A 426 -23.62 -13.49 -20.97
N GLY A 427 -24.24 -12.36 -21.26
CA GLY A 427 -25.40 -11.86 -20.54
C GLY A 427 -26.23 -10.93 -21.42
N ASP A 428 -27.39 -10.55 -20.94
CA ASP A 428 -28.30 -9.60 -21.60
C ASP A 428 -27.66 -8.20 -21.70
N ARG A 429 -28.25 -7.32 -22.51
CA ARG A 429 -27.74 -5.95 -22.74
C ARG A 429 -27.69 -5.08 -21.48
N ASN A 430 -28.49 -5.40 -20.46
CA ASN A 430 -28.62 -4.64 -19.21
C ASN A 430 -27.68 -5.15 -18.11
N VAL A 431 -26.71 -6.00 -18.43
CA VAL A 431 -25.71 -6.45 -17.46
C VAL A 431 -24.71 -5.32 -17.22
N ASN A 432 -24.38 -5.07 -15.95
CA ASN A 432 -23.43 -4.03 -15.56
C ASN A 432 -22.05 -4.18 -16.23
N THR A 433 -21.30 -3.08 -16.32
CA THR A 433 -20.01 -3.04 -17.02
C THR A 433 -18.84 -3.50 -16.16
N ASN A 434 -19.00 -3.67 -14.84
CA ASN A 434 -17.91 -4.05 -13.93
C ASN A 434 -17.25 -5.37 -14.39
N LEU A 435 -15.94 -5.48 -14.20
CA LEU A 435 -15.14 -6.62 -14.66
C LEU A 435 -15.00 -7.74 -13.63
N ARG A 436 -15.37 -7.48 -12.38
CA ARG A 436 -15.16 -8.41 -11.28
C ARG A 436 -16.46 -9.01 -10.74
N TYR A 437 -17.60 -8.33 -10.97
CA TYR A 437 -18.92 -8.90 -10.70
C TYR A 437 -19.89 -8.59 -11.83
N LYS A 438 -20.87 -9.43 -11.97
CA LYS A 438 -22.01 -9.21 -12.87
C LYS A 438 -23.30 -9.54 -12.13
N LEU A 439 -24.32 -8.74 -12.38
CA LEU A 439 -25.68 -9.08 -12.01
C LEU A 439 -26.57 -9.03 -13.24
N GLY A 440 -27.51 -9.94 -13.33
CA GLY A 440 -28.40 -10.02 -14.47
C GLY A 440 -29.15 -11.33 -14.56
N ARG A 441 -29.94 -11.44 -15.61
CA ARG A 441 -30.67 -12.68 -15.99
C ARG A 441 -29.86 -13.41 -17.04
N ASN A 442 -30.07 -14.72 -17.16
CA ASN A 442 -29.54 -15.54 -18.24
C ASN A 442 -28.02 -15.42 -18.43
N LEU A 443 -27.28 -15.23 -17.33
CA LEU A 443 -25.82 -15.20 -17.37
C LEU A 443 -25.30 -16.59 -17.72
N SER A 444 -24.43 -16.68 -18.73
CA SER A 444 -23.75 -17.91 -19.14
C SER A 444 -22.23 -17.77 -18.94
N TYR A 445 -21.64 -18.67 -18.19
CA TYR A 445 -20.24 -18.63 -17.73
C TYR A 445 -19.76 -20.03 -17.34
N PRO A 446 -18.45 -20.27 -17.28
CA PRO A 446 -17.88 -21.48 -16.71
C PRO A 446 -18.08 -21.53 -15.18
N ALA A 447 -19.00 -22.37 -14.70
CA ALA A 447 -19.39 -22.39 -13.28
C ALA A 447 -18.24 -22.64 -12.29
N LYS A 448 -17.15 -23.31 -12.73
CA LYS A 448 -15.96 -23.58 -11.90
C LYS A 448 -15.05 -22.36 -11.70
N GLU A 449 -15.22 -21.32 -12.53
CA GLU A 449 -14.34 -20.15 -12.57
C GLU A 449 -14.94 -18.94 -11.87
N VAL A 450 -16.16 -19.07 -11.33
CA VAL A 450 -16.90 -17.97 -10.70
C VAL A 450 -17.45 -18.37 -9.33
N PHE A 451 -17.72 -17.39 -8.49
CA PHE A 451 -18.59 -17.54 -7.34
C PHE A 451 -20.01 -17.09 -7.74
N GLU A 452 -20.90 -18.05 -7.93
CA GLU A 452 -22.30 -17.84 -8.33
C GLU A 452 -23.20 -17.66 -7.11
N VAL A 453 -24.12 -16.69 -7.18
CA VAL A 453 -25.17 -16.42 -6.19
C VAL A 453 -26.51 -16.32 -6.91
N ARG A 454 -27.28 -17.40 -6.87
CA ARG A 454 -28.59 -17.50 -7.54
C ARG A 454 -29.70 -16.77 -6.82
N ASN A 455 -29.61 -16.71 -5.50
CA ASN A 455 -30.54 -15.95 -4.68
C ASN A 455 -29.79 -14.81 -3.98
N PRO A 456 -29.79 -13.60 -4.52
CA PRO A 456 -29.06 -12.46 -3.94
C PRO A 456 -29.41 -12.15 -2.49
N ALA A 457 -30.66 -12.44 -2.07
CA ALA A 457 -31.11 -12.20 -0.70
C ALA A 457 -30.34 -13.03 0.34
N ASP A 458 -29.79 -14.20 -0.03
CA ASP A 458 -28.95 -15.03 0.86
C ASP A 458 -27.67 -14.29 1.26
N LEU A 459 -27.17 -13.40 0.39
CA LEU A 459 -26.02 -12.54 0.67
C LEU A 459 -26.43 -11.08 1.01
N ARG A 460 -27.67 -10.84 1.36
CA ARG A 460 -28.20 -9.49 1.66
C ARG A 460 -27.95 -8.48 0.54
N LEU A 461 -28.05 -8.94 -0.73
CA LEU A 461 -27.91 -8.12 -1.92
C LEU A 461 -29.27 -7.78 -2.52
N PRO A 462 -29.49 -6.53 -2.98
CA PRO A 462 -30.70 -6.16 -3.71
C PRO A 462 -30.72 -6.81 -5.10
N ALA A 463 -31.92 -7.10 -5.58
CA ALA A 463 -32.12 -7.66 -6.91
C ALA A 463 -33.28 -6.94 -7.59
N PRO A 464 -33.12 -6.43 -8.82
CA PRO A 464 -34.18 -5.76 -9.58
C PRO A 464 -35.40 -6.66 -9.83
N ASN A 465 -35.18 -7.98 -9.86
CA ASN A 465 -36.22 -8.97 -10.08
C ASN A 465 -35.83 -10.36 -9.56
N LEU A 466 -36.80 -11.27 -9.45
CA LEU A 466 -36.64 -12.61 -8.87
C LEU A 466 -35.68 -13.54 -9.64
N SER A 467 -35.39 -13.25 -10.90
CA SER A 467 -34.50 -14.07 -11.73
C SER A 467 -33.09 -13.49 -11.84
N THR A 468 -32.78 -12.41 -11.12
CA THR A 468 -31.44 -11.83 -11.07
C THR A 468 -30.52 -12.72 -10.27
N ALA A 469 -29.36 -13.07 -10.85
CA ALA A 469 -28.25 -13.71 -10.16
C ALA A 469 -27.04 -12.78 -10.13
N TYR A 470 -26.15 -12.98 -9.16
CA TYR A 470 -24.83 -12.36 -9.12
C TYR A 470 -23.77 -13.41 -9.41
N ILE A 471 -22.73 -13.00 -10.10
CA ILE A 471 -21.50 -13.76 -10.23
C ILE A 471 -20.30 -12.88 -9.87
N PHE A 472 -19.34 -13.46 -9.19
CA PHE A 472 -18.12 -12.80 -8.77
C PHE A 472 -16.91 -13.50 -9.36
N ALA A 473 -15.99 -12.74 -9.92
CA ALA A 473 -14.68 -13.24 -10.33
C ALA A 473 -13.83 -13.52 -9.07
N THR A 474 -13.04 -14.58 -9.10
CA THR A 474 -12.21 -15.03 -7.99
C THR A 474 -10.73 -14.93 -8.34
N GLY A 475 -9.89 -14.54 -7.37
CA GLY A 475 -8.45 -14.33 -7.60
C GLY A 475 -8.21 -13.34 -8.74
N ALA A 476 -7.21 -13.55 -9.57
CA ALA A 476 -6.83 -12.65 -10.67
C ALA A 476 -7.73 -12.71 -11.92
N ARG A 477 -8.94 -13.31 -11.83
CA ARG A 477 -9.86 -13.42 -12.96
C ARG A 477 -10.60 -12.11 -13.22
N PHE A 478 -11.01 -11.89 -14.47
CA PHE A 478 -11.91 -10.79 -14.86
C PHE A 478 -12.87 -11.23 -15.97
N PHE A 479 -14.03 -10.62 -16.05
CA PHE A 479 -15.07 -10.96 -17.00
C PHE A 479 -14.87 -10.24 -18.32
N ALA A 480 -14.92 -10.98 -19.43
CA ALA A 480 -14.84 -10.44 -20.76
C ALA A 480 -16.01 -10.95 -21.61
N TYR A 481 -16.63 -10.05 -22.38
CA TYR A 481 -17.69 -10.41 -23.30
C TYR A 481 -17.15 -11.09 -24.56
N PRO A 482 -17.93 -12.00 -25.20
CA PRO A 482 -17.50 -12.68 -26.42
C PRO A 482 -17.23 -11.75 -27.60
N ASN A 483 -18.02 -10.67 -27.72
CA ASN A 483 -17.85 -9.69 -28.77
C ASN A 483 -16.58 -8.88 -28.51
N ASN A 484 -15.67 -8.86 -29.50
CA ASN A 484 -14.35 -8.25 -29.36
C ASN A 484 -13.49 -8.80 -28.20
N TYR A 485 -13.66 -10.09 -27.89
CA TYR A 485 -13.02 -10.75 -26.74
C TYR A 485 -11.51 -10.46 -26.63
N ASN A 486 -10.76 -10.64 -27.72
CA ASN A 486 -9.31 -10.42 -27.71
C ASN A 486 -8.93 -8.95 -27.41
N TYR A 487 -9.72 -8.00 -27.91
CA TYR A 487 -9.53 -6.58 -27.61
C TYR A 487 -9.72 -6.32 -26.11
N TYR A 488 -10.82 -6.76 -25.53
CA TYR A 488 -11.09 -6.57 -24.10
C TYR A 488 -10.06 -7.27 -23.21
N VAL A 489 -9.63 -8.48 -23.60
CA VAL A 489 -8.58 -9.22 -22.88
C VAL A 489 -7.27 -8.44 -22.86
N GLN A 490 -6.83 -7.91 -24.00
CA GLN A 490 -5.60 -7.10 -24.08
C GLN A 490 -5.73 -5.77 -23.35
N HIS A 491 -6.91 -5.14 -23.39
CA HIS A 491 -7.15 -3.85 -22.78
C HIS A 491 -7.15 -3.91 -21.24
N PHE A 492 -7.78 -4.94 -20.66
CA PHE A 492 -7.96 -5.07 -19.22
C PHE A 492 -6.91 -5.95 -18.52
N ARG A 493 -6.17 -6.75 -19.25
CA ARG A 493 -5.07 -7.53 -18.67
C ARG A 493 -4.08 -6.61 -17.98
N ASP A 494 -3.59 -7.05 -16.82
CA ASP A 494 -2.64 -6.32 -15.98
C ASP A 494 -3.16 -4.99 -15.41
N THR A 495 -4.47 -4.76 -15.39
CA THR A 495 -5.09 -3.61 -14.71
C THR A 495 -5.50 -3.97 -13.28
N PHE A 496 -5.64 -2.96 -12.41
CA PHE A 496 -6.21 -3.14 -11.08
C PHE A 496 -7.72 -3.02 -11.14
N GLN A 497 -8.41 -4.04 -10.64
CA GLN A 497 -9.86 -4.13 -10.69
C GLN A 497 -10.41 -4.56 -9.34
N HIS A 498 -11.67 -4.23 -9.06
CA HIS A 498 -12.36 -4.51 -7.81
C HIS A 498 -13.82 -4.93 -8.06
N GLY A 499 -14.45 -5.55 -7.09
CA GLY A 499 -15.84 -6.03 -7.16
C GLY A 499 -15.98 -7.54 -6.95
N GLY A 500 -14.87 -8.29 -6.92
CA GLY A 500 -14.85 -9.75 -6.83
C GLY A 500 -14.36 -10.28 -5.48
N VAL A 501 -13.83 -11.50 -5.51
CA VAL A 501 -13.34 -12.23 -4.33
C VAL A 501 -11.85 -12.46 -4.46
N SER A 502 -11.08 -11.71 -3.70
CA SER A 502 -9.65 -11.91 -3.46
C SER A 502 -9.28 -11.37 -2.07
N MET A 503 -8.13 -11.79 -1.55
CA MET A 503 -7.63 -11.26 -0.28
C MET A 503 -7.39 -9.76 -0.38
N GLU A 504 -6.85 -9.29 -1.50
CA GLU A 504 -6.53 -7.88 -1.77
C GLU A 504 -7.78 -6.98 -1.82
N GLU A 505 -8.92 -7.51 -2.31
CA GLU A 505 -10.17 -6.77 -2.38
C GLU A 505 -10.94 -6.79 -1.06
N MET A 506 -10.88 -7.91 -0.31
CA MET A 506 -11.73 -8.15 0.86
C MET A 506 -11.04 -7.88 2.19
N ILE A 507 -9.76 -8.23 2.37
CA ILE A 507 -9.03 -8.03 3.63
C ILE A 507 -8.36 -6.67 3.60
N VAL A 508 -9.05 -5.67 4.12
CA VAL A 508 -8.69 -4.26 3.95
C VAL A 508 -8.37 -3.58 5.30
N PRO A 509 -7.53 -2.52 5.29
CA PRO A 509 -7.05 -1.91 6.52
C PRO A 509 -8.15 -1.19 7.31
N LEU A 510 -8.10 -1.33 8.62
CA LEU A 510 -8.85 -0.56 9.62
C LEU A 510 -7.88 -0.12 10.70
N ILE A 511 -7.33 1.06 10.55
CA ILE A 511 -6.21 1.56 11.34
C ILE A 511 -6.71 2.66 12.26
N THR A 512 -6.41 2.54 13.54
CA THR A 512 -6.59 3.64 14.47
C THR A 512 -5.25 4.22 14.86
N LEU A 513 -5.11 5.52 14.67
CA LEU A 513 -3.91 6.26 14.99
C LEU A 513 -4.18 7.11 16.24
N HIS A 514 -3.42 6.85 17.29
CA HIS A 514 -3.43 7.60 18.52
C HIS A 514 -2.25 8.55 18.55
N PRO A 515 -2.45 9.87 18.76
CA PRO A 515 -1.36 10.81 18.87
C PRO A 515 -0.39 10.40 19.97
N LYS A 516 0.91 10.43 19.68
CA LYS A 516 1.95 10.29 20.70
C LYS A 516 1.96 11.54 21.55
N GLY A 517 1.67 11.41 22.84
CA GLY A 517 1.79 12.52 23.78
C GLY A 517 3.18 13.16 23.69
N ARG A 518 3.22 14.48 23.50
CA ARG A 518 4.47 15.25 23.58
C ARG A 518 4.87 15.45 25.03
#